data_99e4f580bf9fa3a8527eff9eaf9fd73e
#
_entry.id   99e4f580bf9fa3a8527eff9eaf9fd73e
#
_cell.length_a   1.000
_cell.length_b   1.000
_cell.length_c   1.000
_cell.angle_alpha   90.00
_cell.angle_beta   90.00
_cell.angle_gamma   90.00
#
_symmetry.space_group_name_H-M   'P 1'
#
loop_
_entity.id
_entity.type
_entity.pdbx_description
1 polymer ?
#
loop_
_entity_poly.entity_id
_entity_poly.type
_entity_poly.pdbx_seq_one_letter_code
_entity_poly.pdbx_strand_id
1 'polypeptide(L)'
;SIIMRVEGWRSERRLSEGSQQEYVRNVKEHLTRLRNIEQYADYIHAVMNNKTLNFNQDSFTKLINNLYYEMLQFENSKKELFRKAIWPENNLVLSGGYTSVNIDENEIIFNMDGKDWTMSDLQDLINSHPLVFRKKKISKTDFPDAVKNAIADLVRDYYLTQEALELNYDDDPYINQYVNMWREHFIASTLRTKLLQ
;
A
#
# COMPACT_ATOMS: atom_id res chain seq x y z
N SER A 1 22.12 26.94 2.43
CA SER A 1 22.88 25.99 1.60
C SER A 1 24.08 25.49 2.38
N ILE A 2 24.22 24.16 2.46
CA ILE A 2 25.37 23.51 3.09
C ILE A 2 26.31 23.13 1.96
N ILE A 3 27.54 23.62 1.99
CA ILE A 3 28.57 23.22 1.05
C ILE A 3 29.46 22.22 1.78
N MET A 4 29.48 20.99 1.28
CA MET A 4 30.41 19.96 1.77
C MET A 4 31.56 19.79 0.79
N ARG A 5 32.79 19.85 1.31
CA ARG A 5 34.01 19.55 0.56
C ARG A 5 34.53 18.20 1.05
N VAL A 6 34.70 17.26 0.13
CA VAL A 6 35.37 15.99 0.43
C VAL A 6 36.88 16.23 0.34
N GLU A 7 37.57 16.17 1.47
CA GLU A 7 39.01 16.43 1.55
C GLU A 7 39.89 15.19 1.37
N GLY A 8 39.29 14.01 1.31
CA GLY A 8 39.98 12.76 1.06
C GLY A 8 39.17 11.53 1.46
N TRP A 9 39.68 10.37 1.10
CA TRP A 9 39.13 9.06 1.45
C TRP A 9 40.13 8.36 2.38
N ARG A 10 39.65 7.90 3.51
CA ARG A 10 40.40 7.02 4.39
C ARG A 10 39.84 5.62 4.31
N SER A 11 40.59 4.69 3.72
CA SER A 11 40.28 3.28 3.77
C SER A 11 40.91 2.65 4.99
N GLU A 12 40.14 2.17 5.94
CA GLU A 12 40.67 1.36 7.03
C GLU A 12 40.77 -0.09 6.56
N ARG A 13 42.00 -0.64 6.61
CA ARG A 13 42.17 -2.08 6.41
C ARG A 13 41.64 -2.82 7.63
N ARG A 14 40.57 -3.57 7.44
CA ARG A 14 40.06 -4.47 8.47
C ARG A 14 40.95 -5.69 8.53
N LEU A 15 41.79 -5.73 9.58
CA LEU A 15 42.83 -6.73 9.72
C LEU A 15 42.40 -7.99 10.48
N SER A 16 41.19 -8.01 11.08
CA SER A 16 40.66 -9.17 11.79
C SER A 16 39.80 -10.06 10.90
N GLU A 17 39.94 -11.37 11.02
CA GLU A 17 39.08 -12.35 10.28
C GLU A 17 37.60 -12.10 10.53
N GLY A 18 37.19 -11.78 11.76
CA GLY A 18 35.80 -11.47 12.09
C GLY A 18 35.24 -10.27 11.33
N SER A 19 36.05 -9.21 11.13
CA SER A 19 35.63 -8.03 10.37
C SER A 19 35.56 -8.29 8.86
N GLN A 20 36.39 -9.21 8.35
CA GLN A 20 36.30 -9.66 6.96
C GLN A 20 35.04 -10.50 6.72
N GLN A 21 34.74 -11.43 7.62
CA GLN A 21 33.52 -12.25 7.53
C GLN A 21 32.26 -11.40 7.62
N GLU A 22 32.22 -10.41 8.52
CA GLU A 22 31.13 -9.46 8.61
C GLU A 22 30.97 -8.64 7.32
N TYR A 23 32.05 -8.17 6.74
CA TYR A 23 32.02 -7.44 5.48
C TYR A 23 31.46 -8.31 4.34
N VAL A 24 31.96 -9.53 4.20
CA VAL A 24 31.46 -10.50 3.19
C VAL A 24 29.98 -10.78 3.39
N ARG A 25 29.54 -10.98 4.63
CA ARG A 25 28.12 -11.17 4.94
C ARG A 25 27.28 -9.97 4.49
N ASN A 26 27.71 -8.76 4.87
CA ASN A 26 26.98 -7.53 4.51
C ASN A 26 26.89 -7.31 2.99
N VAL A 27 27.98 -7.58 2.27
CA VAL A 27 27.99 -7.53 0.80
C VAL A 27 27.06 -8.57 0.20
N LYS A 28 27.11 -9.81 0.71
CA LYS A 28 26.21 -10.89 0.26
C LYS A 28 24.74 -10.53 0.51
N GLU A 29 24.41 -10.05 1.68
CA GLU A 29 23.04 -9.60 2.01
C GLU A 29 22.58 -8.47 1.09
N HIS A 30 23.45 -7.49 0.83
CA HIS A 30 23.16 -6.39 -0.06
C HIS A 30 22.90 -6.86 -1.50
N LEU A 31 23.77 -7.70 -2.03
CA LEU A 31 23.62 -8.27 -3.38
C LEU A 31 22.37 -9.16 -3.48
N THR A 32 22.08 -9.96 -2.44
CA THR A 32 20.87 -10.77 -2.39
C THR A 32 19.63 -9.88 -2.41
N ARG A 33 19.64 -8.80 -1.65
CA ARG A 33 18.53 -7.84 -1.63
C ARG A 33 18.31 -7.18 -3.00
N LEU A 34 19.36 -6.76 -3.68
CA LEU A 34 19.26 -6.18 -5.02
C LEU A 34 18.67 -7.20 -6.00
N ARG A 35 19.19 -8.42 -6.00
CA ARG A 35 18.67 -9.49 -6.86
C ARG A 35 17.20 -9.82 -6.58
N ASN A 36 16.80 -9.85 -5.31
CA ASN A 36 15.40 -10.10 -4.94
C ASN A 36 14.48 -8.98 -5.45
N ILE A 37 14.94 -7.72 -5.41
CA ILE A 37 14.18 -6.58 -5.94
C ILE A 37 14.00 -6.72 -7.47
N GLU A 38 15.05 -7.08 -8.20
CA GLU A 38 14.98 -7.31 -9.65
C GLU A 38 14.04 -8.47 -9.98
N GLN A 39 14.21 -9.61 -9.33
CA GLN A 39 13.34 -10.79 -9.55
C GLN A 39 11.88 -10.49 -9.23
N TYR A 40 11.62 -9.72 -8.17
CA TYR A 40 10.26 -9.32 -7.83
C TYR A 40 9.68 -8.36 -8.87
N ALA A 41 10.47 -7.41 -9.38
CA ALA A 41 10.03 -6.52 -10.45
C ALA A 41 9.71 -7.29 -11.73
N ASP A 42 10.56 -8.23 -12.13
CA ASP A 42 10.35 -9.09 -13.30
C ASP A 42 9.09 -9.94 -13.15
N TYR A 43 8.85 -10.47 -11.95
CA TYR A 43 7.64 -11.24 -11.66
C TYR A 43 6.38 -10.38 -11.77
N ILE A 44 6.39 -9.18 -11.16
CA ILE A 44 5.27 -8.23 -11.30
C ILE A 44 5.03 -7.91 -12.77
N HIS A 45 6.08 -7.64 -13.54
CA HIS A 45 5.96 -7.39 -14.97
C HIS A 45 5.33 -8.55 -15.71
N ALA A 46 5.68 -9.78 -15.37
CA ALA A 46 5.10 -10.97 -15.99
C ALA A 46 3.61 -11.11 -15.66
N VAL A 47 3.22 -10.96 -14.41
CA VAL A 47 1.82 -11.04 -13.95
C VAL A 47 0.95 -9.90 -14.53
N MET A 48 1.53 -8.69 -14.63
CA MET A 48 0.83 -7.50 -15.12
C MET A 48 0.99 -7.27 -16.62
N ASN A 49 1.69 -8.15 -17.32
CA ASN A 49 1.92 -8.01 -18.76
C ASN A 49 0.59 -7.93 -19.52
N ASN A 50 0.49 -6.98 -20.45
CA ASN A 50 -0.69 -6.68 -21.25
C ASN A 50 -1.94 -6.22 -20.46
N LYS A 51 -1.86 -6.02 -19.15
CA LYS A 51 -2.97 -5.50 -18.34
C LYS A 51 -2.94 -3.98 -18.35
N THR A 52 -3.87 -3.36 -19.09
CA THR A 52 -3.98 -1.91 -19.20
C THR A 52 -5.21 -1.41 -18.46
N LEU A 53 -4.99 -0.48 -17.52
CA LEU A 53 -6.04 0.16 -16.75
C LEU A 53 -6.57 1.39 -17.49
N ASN A 54 -7.80 1.31 -17.98
CA ASN A 54 -8.47 2.40 -18.70
C ASN A 54 -9.57 3.01 -17.83
N PHE A 55 -9.36 4.22 -17.35
CA PHE A 55 -10.35 4.92 -16.51
C PHE A 55 -11.45 5.56 -17.35
N ASN A 56 -12.70 5.41 -16.88
CA ASN A 56 -13.80 6.24 -17.36
C ASN A 56 -13.63 7.66 -16.80
N GLN A 57 -13.45 8.63 -17.65
CA GLN A 57 -13.08 10.00 -17.26
C GLN A 57 -14.13 10.65 -16.34
N ASP A 58 -15.42 10.48 -16.65
CA ASP A 58 -16.50 11.13 -15.90
C ASP A 58 -16.66 10.52 -14.52
N SER A 59 -16.76 9.18 -14.45
CA SER A 59 -16.87 8.44 -13.19
C SER A 59 -15.64 8.62 -12.32
N PHE A 60 -14.46 8.62 -12.93
CA PHE A 60 -13.21 8.84 -12.22
C PHE A 60 -13.12 10.26 -11.64
N THR A 61 -13.61 11.27 -12.37
CA THR A 61 -13.66 12.65 -11.87
C THR A 61 -14.60 12.77 -10.68
N LYS A 62 -15.77 12.14 -10.71
CA LYS A 62 -16.69 12.06 -9.56
C LYS A 62 -16.02 11.38 -8.36
N LEU A 63 -15.36 10.25 -8.60
CA LEU A 63 -14.63 9.51 -7.57
C LEU A 63 -13.57 10.38 -6.89
N ILE A 64 -12.74 11.08 -7.68
CA ILE A 64 -11.69 11.97 -7.17
C ILE A 64 -12.28 13.07 -6.30
N ASN A 65 -13.34 13.74 -6.76
CA ASN A 65 -13.95 14.83 -6.00
C ASN A 65 -14.48 14.35 -4.65
N ASN A 66 -15.12 13.19 -4.62
CA ASN A 66 -15.63 12.59 -3.40
C ASN A 66 -14.49 12.18 -2.45
N LEU A 67 -13.50 11.45 -2.95
CA LEU A 67 -12.34 11.03 -2.15
C LEU A 67 -11.55 12.22 -1.61
N TYR A 68 -11.40 13.28 -2.40
CA TYR A 68 -10.71 14.50 -1.96
C TYR A 68 -11.46 15.19 -0.83
N TYR A 69 -12.79 15.28 -0.94
CA TYR A 69 -13.62 15.85 0.11
C TYR A 69 -13.53 15.05 1.41
N GLU A 70 -13.62 13.72 1.33
CA GLU A 70 -13.46 12.82 2.47
C GLU A 70 -12.05 12.94 3.11
N MET A 71 -11.02 12.99 2.29
CA MET A 71 -9.65 13.16 2.76
C MET A 71 -9.47 14.48 3.55
N LEU A 72 -10.10 15.56 3.11
CA LEU A 72 -10.09 16.83 3.83
C LEU A 72 -10.84 16.76 5.17
N GLN A 73 -11.98 16.08 5.19
CA GLN A 73 -12.76 15.84 6.42
C GLN A 73 -11.94 14.99 7.41
N PHE A 74 -11.30 13.93 6.93
CA PHE A 74 -10.44 13.08 7.74
C PHE A 74 -9.22 13.83 8.30
N GLU A 75 -8.58 14.69 7.50
CA GLU A 75 -7.46 15.53 7.94
C GLU A 75 -7.92 16.51 9.06
N ASN A 76 -9.10 17.11 8.91
CA ASN A 76 -9.65 18.01 9.91
C ASN A 76 -10.03 17.24 11.19
N SER A 77 -10.67 16.09 11.09
CA SER A 77 -11.01 15.22 12.21
C SER A 77 -9.75 14.69 12.90
N LYS A 78 -8.72 14.35 12.14
CA LYS A 78 -7.42 13.93 12.68
C LYS A 78 -6.73 15.06 13.44
N LYS A 79 -6.77 16.29 12.95
CA LYS A 79 -6.26 17.46 13.70
C LYS A 79 -7.00 17.67 15.02
N GLU A 80 -8.30 17.44 15.05
CA GLU A 80 -9.09 17.50 16.30
C GLU A 80 -8.80 16.33 17.23
N LEU A 81 -8.63 15.12 16.71
CA LEU A 81 -8.23 13.94 17.47
C LEU A 81 -6.80 14.08 18.02
N PHE A 82 -5.87 14.63 17.24
CA PHE A 82 -4.52 14.95 17.73
C PHE A 82 -4.53 16.01 18.83
N ARG A 83 -5.51 16.89 18.84
CA ARG A 83 -5.73 17.84 19.92
C ARG A 83 -6.23 17.18 21.22
N LYS A 84 -6.86 16.00 21.11
CA LYS A 84 -7.54 15.32 22.22
C LYS A 84 -6.82 14.05 22.71
N ALA A 85 -5.95 13.42 21.92
CA ALA A 85 -5.30 12.18 22.29
C ALA A 85 -3.97 11.97 21.57
N ILE A 86 -2.99 11.61 22.33
CA ILE A 86 -1.66 11.19 21.93
C ILE A 86 -1.79 9.86 21.18
N TRP A 87 -1.83 9.87 19.85
CA TRP A 87 -1.73 8.65 19.04
C TRP A 87 -0.76 8.84 17.89
N PRO A 88 0.30 8.03 17.81
CA PRO A 88 1.22 8.11 16.71
C PRO A 88 0.86 7.06 15.67
N GLU A 89 0.43 7.43 14.49
CA GLU A 89 0.85 6.74 13.28
C GLU A 89 0.24 7.30 12.01
N ASN A 90 1.09 7.51 11.06
CA ASN A 90 1.11 8.38 9.93
C ASN A 90 0.76 7.71 8.60
N ASN A 91 -0.06 6.68 8.54
CA ASN A 91 -0.50 6.15 7.27
C ASN A 91 -1.95 6.54 7.03
N LEU A 92 -2.17 7.32 5.98
CA LEU A 92 -3.49 7.59 5.46
C LEU A 92 -3.96 6.29 4.79
N VAL A 93 -4.59 5.44 5.57
CA VAL A 93 -5.24 4.22 5.10
C VAL A 93 -6.72 4.56 4.98
N LEU A 94 -7.21 4.63 3.75
CA LEU A 94 -8.65 4.64 3.50
C LEU A 94 -9.11 3.19 3.65
N SER A 95 -9.48 2.80 4.86
CA SER A 95 -10.10 1.50 5.10
C SER A 95 -11.62 1.58 4.94
N GLY A 96 -12.19 0.57 4.32
CA GLY A 96 -13.59 0.49 3.93
C GLY A 96 -14.60 0.81 5.03
N GLY A 97 -15.07 2.00 4.98
CA GLY A 97 -16.10 2.59 5.83
C GLY A 97 -16.65 3.88 5.21
N TYR A 98 -16.20 4.20 4.01
CA TYR A 98 -16.61 5.41 3.28
C TYR A 98 -17.93 5.15 2.55
N THR A 99 -19.02 5.27 3.28
CA THR A 99 -20.39 5.06 2.78
C THR A 99 -21.00 6.30 2.13
N SER A 100 -20.25 7.38 1.95
CA SER A 100 -20.80 8.65 1.44
C SER A 100 -20.37 9.02 0.01
N VAL A 101 -19.80 8.08 -0.74
CA VAL A 101 -19.49 8.34 -2.15
C VAL A 101 -20.81 8.32 -2.93
N ASN A 102 -21.25 9.51 -3.35
CA ASN A 102 -22.51 9.67 -4.10
C ASN A 102 -22.30 9.29 -5.59
N ILE A 103 -21.82 8.06 -5.83
CA ILE A 103 -21.65 7.45 -7.14
C ILE A 103 -22.51 6.19 -7.14
N ASP A 104 -23.19 5.91 -8.25
CA ASP A 104 -23.95 4.69 -8.43
C ASP A 104 -23.00 3.49 -8.30
N GLU A 105 -23.39 2.48 -7.51
CA GLU A 105 -22.61 1.27 -7.30
C GLU A 105 -22.32 0.52 -8.60
N ASN A 106 -23.18 0.65 -9.61
CA ASN A 106 -23.04 0.04 -10.93
C ASN A 106 -22.27 0.93 -11.92
N GLU A 107 -21.86 2.14 -11.52
CA GLU A 107 -21.13 3.03 -12.42
C GLU A 107 -19.70 2.48 -12.67
N ILE A 108 -19.35 2.33 -13.97
CA ILE A 108 -18.04 1.80 -14.37
C ILE A 108 -16.96 2.85 -14.09
N ILE A 109 -16.01 2.51 -13.25
CA ILE A 109 -14.88 3.38 -12.88
C ILE A 109 -13.71 3.18 -13.84
N PHE A 110 -13.38 1.93 -14.16
CA PHE A 110 -12.34 1.60 -15.12
C PHE A 110 -12.61 0.26 -15.80
N ASN A 111 -11.97 0.07 -16.95
CA ASN A 111 -11.89 -1.21 -17.64
C ASN A 111 -10.48 -1.73 -17.55
N MET A 112 -10.34 -3.02 -17.33
CA MET A 112 -9.06 -3.71 -17.34
C MET A 112 -9.25 -5.14 -17.84
N ASP A 113 -8.42 -5.53 -18.79
CA ASP A 113 -8.40 -6.88 -19.37
C ASP A 113 -9.76 -7.29 -19.97
N GLY A 114 -10.49 -6.31 -20.54
CA GLY A 114 -11.84 -6.51 -21.10
C GLY A 114 -12.94 -6.65 -20.05
N LYS A 115 -12.63 -6.58 -18.75
CA LYS A 115 -13.59 -6.54 -17.66
C LYS A 115 -13.85 -5.12 -17.23
N ASP A 116 -15.13 -4.76 -17.13
CA ASP A 116 -15.55 -3.50 -16.51
C ASP A 116 -15.56 -3.65 -14.99
N TRP A 117 -14.95 -2.68 -14.33
CA TRP A 117 -14.90 -2.58 -12.88
C TRP A 117 -15.82 -1.46 -12.43
N THR A 118 -16.84 -1.83 -11.69
CA THR A 118 -17.84 -0.90 -11.14
C THR A 118 -17.35 -0.25 -9.84
N MET A 119 -18.12 0.72 -9.35
CA MET A 119 -17.86 1.32 -8.04
C MET A 119 -17.98 0.27 -6.92
N SER A 120 -18.95 -0.65 -7.03
CA SER A 120 -19.10 -1.77 -6.09
C SER A 120 -17.86 -2.68 -6.09
N ASP A 121 -17.36 -3.07 -7.27
CA ASP A 121 -16.14 -3.90 -7.37
C ASP A 121 -14.92 -3.20 -6.74
N LEU A 122 -14.78 -1.89 -6.98
CA LEU A 122 -13.70 -1.10 -6.39
C LEU A 122 -13.82 -1.01 -4.86
N GLN A 123 -15.04 -0.88 -4.35
CA GLN A 123 -15.29 -0.82 -2.92
C GLN A 123 -14.99 -2.15 -2.24
N ASP A 124 -15.37 -3.28 -2.83
CA ASP A 124 -15.04 -4.61 -2.34
C ASP A 124 -13.52 -4.83 -2.34
N LEU A 125 -12.85 -4.33 -3.37
CA LEU A 125 -11.39 -4.38 -3.45
C LEU A 125 -10.73 -3.55 -2.34
N ILE A 126 -11.21 -2.33 -2.06
CA ILE A 126 -10.73 -1.48 -0.98
C ILE A 126 -11.03 -2.08 0.41
N ASN A 127 -12.14 -2.82 0.55
CA ASN A 127 -12.47 -3.53 1.78
C ASN A 127 -11.48 -4.68 2.06
N SER A 128 -10.98 -5.32 1.00
CA SER A 128 -10.00 -6.41 1.11
C SER A 128 -8.56 -5.91 1.22
N HIS A 129 -8.25 -4.82 0.51
CA HIS A 129 -6.93 -4.24 0.43
C HIS A 129 -7.03 -2.71 0.61
N PRO A 130 -6.36 -2.14 1.61
CA PRO A 130 -6.46 -0.70 1.85
C PRO A 130 -5.88 0.09 0.66
N LEU A 131 -6.57 1.17 0.28
CA LEU A 131 -6.06 2.11 -0.71
C LEU A 131 -4.93 2.95 -0.07
N VAL A 132 -3.70 2.73 -0.51
CA VAL A 132 -2.50 3.35 0.07
C VAL A 132 -1.91 4.38 -0.89
N PHE A 133 -1.73 5.60 -0.40
CA PHE A 133 -1.07 6.65 -1.16
C PHE A 133 0.45 6.63 -0.92
N ARG A 134 1.23 6.66 -2.00
CA ARG A 134 2.71 6.63 -1.95
C ARG A 134 3.32 7.87 -1.29
N LYS A 135 2.60 9.01 -1.29
CA LYS A 135 3.04 10.28 -0.70
C LYS A 135 2.20 10.64 0.52
N LYS A 136 2.84 11.08 1.59
CA LYS A 136 2.16 11.53 2.82
C LYS A 136 1.43 12.86 2.66
N LYS A 137 1.92 13.75 1.79
CA LYS A 137 1.30 15.06 1.48
C LYS A 137 1.04 15.10 -0.01
N ILE A 138 -0.21 15.28 -0.36
CA ILE A 138 -0.68 15.31 -1.76
C ILE A 138 -1.36 16.64 -1.96
N SER A 139 -0.91 17.40 -2.98
CA SER A 139 -1.59 18.63 -3.38
C SER A 139 -2.89 18.31 -4.10
N LYS A 140 -3.82 19.27 -4.17
CA LYS A 140 -5.07 19.10 -4.93
C LYS A 140 -4.81 18.77 -6.40
N THR A 141 -3.78 19.37 -6.98
CA THR A 141 -3.38 19.16 -8.38
C THR A 141 -2.81 17.75 -8.62
N ASP A 142 -2.08 17.20 -7.64
CA ASP A 142 -1.47 15.87 -7.76
C ASP A 142 -2.41 14.74 -7.31
N PHE A 143 -3.56 15.09 -6.72
CA PHE A 143 -4.47 14.12 -6.15
C PHE A 143 -5.04 13.13 -7.18
N PRO A 144 -5.47 13.53 -8.39
CA PRO A 144 -5.92 12.61 -9.42
C PRO A 144 -4.88 11.54 -9.77
N ASP A 145 -3.64 11.93 -9.96
CA ASP A 145 -2.56 11.00 -10.27
C ASP A 145 -2.19 10.11 -9.09
N ALA A 146 -2.27 10.64 -7.88
CA ALA A 146 -2.07 9.86 -6.67
C ALA A 146 -3.14 8.77 -6.51
N VAL A 147 -4.41 9.07 -6.81
CA VAL A 147 -5.52 8.10 -6.80
C VAL A 147 -5.33 7.06 -7.90
N LYS A 148 -4.98 7.46 -9.13
CA LYS A 148 -4.67 6.51 -10.22
C LYS A 148 -3.59 5.51 -9.81
N ASN A 149 -2.51 6.01 -9.25
CA ASN A 149 -1.40 5.16 -8.80
C ASN A 149 -1.83 4.24 -7.65
N ALA A 150 -2.63 4.73 -6.71
CA ALA A 150 -3.13 3.93 -5.60
C ALA A 150 -4.08 2.82 -6.08
N ILE A 151 -4.96 3.10 -7.05
CA ILE A 151 -5.82 2.08 -7.67
C ILE A 151 -4.97 1.08 -8.47
N ALA A 152 -3.97 1.55 -9.21
CA ALA A 152 -3.07 0.65 -9.95
C ALA A 152 -2.30 -0.29 -9.01
N ASP A 153 -1.81 0.20 -7.88
CA ASP A 153 -1.18 -0.63 -6.85
C ASP A 153 -2.17 -1.63 -6.24
N LEU A 154 -3.39 -1.20 -5.95
CA LEU A 154 -4.46 -2.03 -5.41
C LEU A 154 -4.83 -3.18 -6.38
N VAL A 155 -5.00 -2.86 -7.65
CA VAL A 155 -5.30 -3.85 -8.69
C VAL A 155 -4.13 -4.82 -8.89
N ARG A 156 -2.90 -4.33 -8.88
CA ARG A 156 -1.71 -5.20 -8.90
C ARG A 156 -1.74 -6.18 -7.73
N ASP A 157 -2.00 -5.70 -6.53
CA ASP A 157 -2.01 -6.54 -5.33
C ASP A 157 -3.16 -7.56 -5.37
N TYR A 158 -4.30 -7.21 -5.98
CA TYR A 158 -5.37 -8.16 -6.28
C TYR A 158 -4.89 -9.30 -7.18
N TYR A 159 -4.25 -9.00 -8.32
CA TYR A 159 -3.77 -10.04 -9.22
C TYR A 159 -2.67 -10.91 -8.61
N LEU A 160 -1.76 -10.31 -7.85
CA LEU A 160 -0.75 -11.06 -7.10
C LEU A 160 -1.39 -12.00 -6.06
N THR A 161 -2.47 -11.55 -5.42
CA THR A 161 -3.22 -12.40 -4.48
C THR A 161 -3.90 -13.57 -5.20
N GLN A 162 -4.53 -13.32 -6.37
CA GLN A 162 -5.13 -14.41 -7.17
C GLN A 162 -4.07 -15.45 -7.57
N GLU A 163 -2.94 -15.00 -8.08
CA GLU A 163 -1.81 -15.86 -8.42
C GLU A 163 -1.31 -16.67 -7.21
N ALA A 164 -1.21 -16.03 -6.04
CA ALA A 164 -0.80 -16.71 -4.81
C ALA A 164 -1.80 -17.78 -4.38
N LEU A 165 -3.11 -17.52 -4.53
CA LEU A 165 -4.16 -18.49 -4.25
C LEU A 165 -4.14 -19.68 -5.23
N GLU A 166 -3.91 -19.43 -6.52
CA GLU A 166 -3.74 -20.49 -7.52
C GLU A 166 -2.54 -21.39 -7.23
N LEU A 167 -1.51 -20.82 -6.59
CA LEU A 167 -0.33 -21.56 -6.13
C LEU A 167 -0.50 -22.20 -4.73
N ASN A 168 -1.70 -22.11 -4.12
CA ASN A 168 -2.07 -22.63 -2.80
C ASN A 168 -1.18 -22.09 -1.66
N TYR A 169 -0.75 -20.82 -1.75
CA TYR A 169 0.00 -20.19 -0.65
C TYR A 169 -0.86 -19.93 0.59
N ASP A 170 -2.18 -19.93 0.46
CA ASP A 170 -3.12 -19.87 1.60
C ASP A 170 -3.05 -21.11 2.50
N ASP A 171 -2.58 -22.25 1.99
CA ASP A 171 -2.32 -23.46 2.78
C ASP A 171 -0.96 -23.45 3.49
N ASP A 172 -0.09 -22.46 3.23
CA ASP A 172 1.22 -22.38 3.87
C ASP A 172 1.10 -22.18 5.38
N PRO A 173 1.72 -23.05 6.21
CA PRO A 173 1.63 -22.98 7.67
C PRO A 173 2.10 -21.63 8.24
N TYR A 174 3.09 -20.99 7.61
CA TYR A 174 3.60 -19.69 8.03
C TYR A 174 2.56 -18.59 7.80
N ILE A 175 1.89 -18.58 6.65
CA ILE A 175 0.81 -17.65 6.37
C ILE A 175 -0.34 -17.86 7.34
N ASN A 176 -0.76 -19.10 7.55
CA ASN A 176 -1.82 -19.45 8.48
C ASN A 176 -1.52 -19.01 9.93
N GLN A 177 -0.27 -19.12 10.36
CA GLN A 177 0.14 -18.62 11.68
C GLN A 177 -0.08 -17.10 11.79
N TYR A 178 0.31 -16.33 10.79
CA TYR A 178 0.10 -14.87 10.80
C TYR A 178 -1.37 -14.48 10.73
N VAL A 179 -2.15 -15.15 9.88
CA VAL A 179 -3.60 -14.94 9.80
C VAL A 179 -4.27 -15.17 11.15
N ASN A 180 -3.94 -16.25 11.82
CA ASN A 180 -4.49 -16.56 13.14
C ASN A 180 -4.07 -15.54 14.20
N MET A 181 -2.80 -15.12 14.21
CA MET A 181 -2.30 -14.08 15.11
C MET A 181 -3.08 -12.77 14.95
N TRP A 182 -3.28 -12.30 13.72
CA TRP A 182 -4.03 -11.08 13.45
C TRP A 182 -5.51 -11.23 13.79
N ARG A 183 -6.10 -12.38 13.49
CA ARG A 183 -7.50 -12.69 13.84
C ARG A 183 -7.72 -12.60 15.35
N GLU A 184 -6.87 -13.22 16.15
CA GLU A 184 -6.95 -13.16 17.61
C GLU A 184 -6.78 -11.73 18.13
N HIS A 185 -5.84 -10.98 17.56
CA HIS A 185 -5.64 -9.58 17.90
C HIS A 185 -6.89 -8.74 17.64
N PHE A 186 -7.52 -8.88 16.47
CA PHE A 186 -8.74 -8.14 16.14
C PHE A 186 -9.92 -8.54 17.01
N ILE A 187 -10.08 -9.82 17.33
CA ILE A 187 -11.14 -10.30 18.24
C ILE A 187 -10.97 -9.66 19.62
N ALA A 188 -9.76 -9.72 20.18
CA ALA A 188 -9.46 -9.13 21.48
C ALA A 188 -9.64 -7.60 21.50
N SER A 189 -9.19 -6.92 20.46
CA SER A 189 -9.35 -5.48 20.30
C SER A 189 -10.83 -5.06 20.21
N THR A 190 -11.64 -5.81 19.45
CA THR A 190 -13.08 -5.56 19.33
C THR A 190 -13.80 -5.73 20.65
N LEU A 191 -13.48 -6.80 21.39
CA LEU A 191 -14.04 -7.02 22.73
C LEU A 191 -13.68 -5.87 23.68
N ARG A 192 -12.40 -5.46 23.69
CA ARG A 192 -11.94 -4.34 24.50
C ARG A 192 -12.70 -3.05 24.19
N THR A 193 -12.88 -2.75 22.90
CA THR A 193 -13.62 -1.55 22.47
C THR A 193 -15.07 -1.57 22.96
N LYS A 194 -15.74 -2.74 22.86
CA LYS A 194 -17.12 -2.89 23.35
C LYS A 194 -17.28 -2.82 24.87
N LEU A 195 -16.24 -3.21 25.62
CA LEU A 195 -16.26 -3.11 27.08
C LEU A 195 -15.98 -1.71 27.60
N LEU A 196 -15.38 -0.83 26.78
CA LEU A 196 -15.02 0.54 27.15
C LEU A 196 -16.06 1.59 26.67
N GLN A 197 -17.08 1.18 25.94
CA GLN A 197 -18.25 1.98 25.56
C GLN A 197 -19.34 1.84 26.63
#